data_3939727d562912adc28cd7be32183d7f
#
_entry.id   3939727d562912adc28cd7be32183d7f
#
_cell.length_a   1.000
_cell.length_b   1.000
_cell.length_c   1.000
_cell.angle_alpha   90.00
_cell.angle_beta   90.00
_cell.angle_gamma   90.00
#
_symmetry.space_group_name_H-M   'P 1'
#
loop_
_entity.id
_entity.type
_entity.pdbx_description
1 polymer ?
#
loop_
_entity_poly.entity_id
_entity_poly.type
_entity_poly.pdbx_seq_one_letter_code
_entity_poly.pdbx_strand_id
1 'polypeptide(L)'
;MSSQRSYSFSRQVLINGIRDGIPIGLGYFAVSFSLGIAARKAGLSPFQGFLASLFNNASAGEYAAFTLIAANAGYLQVAIITLIANARYLLMSCALAQRFSPDTPFFHRFLIGYDVTDELFGITIARPGWLNPYYTYGAILVAAPAWSIGTALGIIAGNLLPLRAVSALSVALYGMFLAIIIPPARKSRVVAGLVAVSFFLSFICSYLPGISTLSDGTRTILLTVLISCAGAVLFPVKTEEENADVQ
;
A
#
# COMPACT_ATOMS: atom_id res chain seq x y z
N MET A 1 -36.36 -12.80 -0.47
CA MET A 1 -35.05 -12.97 -1.13
C MET A 1 -34.00 -12.91 -0.03
N SER A 2 -33.29 -14.02 0.24
CA SER A 2 -32.27 -14.05 1.28
C SER A 2 -31.09 -13.18 0.83
N SER A 3 -30.86 -12.08 1.53
CA SER A 3 -29.66 -11.26 1.40
C SER A 3 -28.45 -12.17 1.62
N GLN A 4 -27.79 -12.62 0.55
CA GLN A 4 -26.51 -13.31 0.69
C GLN A 4 -25.56 -12.32 1.35
N ARG A 5 -25.10 -12.67 2.56
CA ARG A 5 -24.15 -11.85 3.33
C ARG A 5 -22.94 -11.59 2.44
N SER A 6 -22.66 -10.32 2.16
CA SER A 6 -21.54 -9.87 1.30
C SER A 6 -20.16 -10.34 1.79
N TYR A 7 -20.07 -10.80 3.03
CA TYR A 7 -18.83 -11.29 3.67
C TYR A 7 -18.76 -12.82 3.83
N SER A 8 -19.66 -13.58 3.15
CA SER A 8 -19.61 -15.06 3.22
C SER A 8 -18.31 -15.60 2.63
N PHE A 9 -17.77 -16.64 3.28
CA PHE A 9 -16.59 -17.34 2.75
C PHE A 9 -16.90 -17.95 1.39
N SER A 10 -16.04 -17.66 0.43
CA SER A 10 -16.04 -18.28 -0.89
C SER A 10 -14.62 -18.63 -1.27
N ARG A 11 -14.35 -19.92 -1.51
CA ARG A 11 -13.04 -20.39 -1.98
C ARG A 11 -12.59 -19.67 -3.24
N GLN A 12 -13.53 -19.43 -4.18
CA GLN A 12 -13.22 -18.74 -5.43
C GLN A 12 -12.77 -17.29 -5.19
N VAL A 13 -13.43 -16.58 -4.27
CA VAL A 13 -13.07 -15.19 -3.91
C VAL A 13 -11.66 -15.14 -3.29
N LEU A 14 -11.36 -16.09 -2.40
CA LEU A 14 -10.02 -16.20 -1.80
C LEU A 14 -8.94 -16.47 -2.86
N ILE A 15 -9.20 -17.45 -3.76
CA ILE A 15 -8.26 -17.79 -4.84
C ILE A 15 -8.04 -16.60 -5.79
N ASN A 16 -9.07 -15.83 -6.10
CA ASN A 16 -8.93 -14.63 -6.91
C ASN A 16 -8.03 -13.62 -6.20
N GLY A 17 -8.18 -13.43 -4.88
CA GLY A 17 -7.29 -12.60 -4.08
C GLY A 17 -5.84 -13.08 -4.10
N ILE A 18 -5.61 -14.38 -3.93
CA ILE A 18 -4.27 -14.99 -4.03
C ILE A 18 -3.67 -14.71 -5.41
N ARG A 19 -4.43 -14.95 -6.48
CA ARG A 19 -3.96 -14.75 -7.85
C ARG A 19 -3.57 -13.29 -8.12
N ASP A 20 -4.41 -12.36 -7.71
CA ASP A 20 -4.18 -10.92 -7.89
C ASP A 20 -3.06 -10.41 -6.96
N GLY A 21 -2.84 -11.10 -5.83
CA GLY A 21 -1.75 -10.83 -4.89
C GLY A 21 -0.37 -11.32 -5.35
N ILE A 22 -0.27 -12.29 -6.27
CA ILE A 22 1.03 -12.83 -6.72
C ILE A 22 1.95 -11.76 -7.30
N PRO A 23 1.52 -10.91 -8.25
CA PRO A 23 2.38 -9.83 -8.76
C PRO A 23 2.83 -8.86 -7.66
N ILE A 24 1.95 -8.58 -6.69
CA ILE A 24 2.26 -7.73 -5.54
C ILE A 24 3.33 -8.39 -4.68
N GLY A 25 3.16 -9.67 -4.33
CA GLY A 25 4.13 -10.42 -3.54
C GLY A 25 5.51 -10.49 -4.19
N LEU A 26 5.59 -10.65 -5.50
CA LEU A 26 6.87 -10.63 -6.24
C LEU A 26 7.54 -9.24 -6.16
N GLY A 27 6.78 -8.16 -6.33
CA GLY A 27 7.28 -6.80 -6.15
C GLY A 27 7.71 -6.53 -4.71
N TYR A 28 6.91 -6.96 -3.76
CA TYR A 28 7.19 -6.84 -2.33
C TYR A 28 8.47 -7.54 -1.92
N PHE A 29 8.66 -8.77 -2.37
CA PHE A 29 9.89 -9.52 -2.13
C PHE A 29 11.13 -8.75 -2.61
N ALA A 30 11.08 -8.19 -3.82
CA ALA A 30 12.18 -7.45 -4.39
C ALA A 30 12.54 -6.18 -3.59
N VAL A 31 11.50 -5.42 -3.19
CA VAL A 31 11.66 -4.16 -2.42
C VAL A 31 12.13 -4.45 -1.01
N SER A 32 11.48 -5.37 -0.32
CA SER A 32 11.80 -5.73 1.06
C SER A 32 13.18 -6.36 1.20
N PHE A 33 13.64 -7.08 0.17
CA PHE A 33 15.02 -7.54 0.10
C PHE A 33 16.01 -6.37 0.17
N SER A 34 15.73 -5.28 -0.57
CA SER A 34 16.56 -4.06 -0.51
C SER A 34 16.48 -3.38 0.86
N LEU A 35 15.31 -3.38 1.50
CA LEU A 35 15.13 -2.90 2.87
C LEU A 35 15.88 -3.75 3.88
N GLY A 36 15.97 -5.05 3.67
CA GLY A 36 16.78 -5.97 4.48
C GLY A 36 18.25 -5.56 4.55
N ILE A 37 18.80 -5.00 3.48
CA ILE A 37 20.16 -4.44 3.50
C ILE A 37 20.26 -3.25 4.47
N ALA A 38 19.26 -2.38 4.49
CA ALA A 38 19.19 -1.26 5.43
C ALA A 38 19.00 -1.75 6.87
N ALA A 39 18.14 -2.74 7.09
CA ALA A 39 17.93 -3.39 8.39
C ALA A 39 19.21 -4.01 8.94
N ARG A 40 20.01 -4.66 8.10
CA ARG A 40 21.32 -5.18 8.48
C ARG A 40 22.29 -4.08 8.94
N LYS A 41 22.33 -2.95 8.20
CA LYS A 41 23.15 -1.79 8.60
C LYS A 41 22.71 -1.22 9.95
N ALA A 42 21.43 -1.34 10.28
CA ALA A 42 20.86 -0.98 11.57
C ALA A 42 21.17 -2.00 12.68
N GLY A 43 21.87 -3.09 12.37
CA GLY A 43 22.24 -4.14 13.34
C GLY A 43 21.15 -5.17 13.63
N LEU A 44 20.06 -5.20 12.85
CA LEU A 44 18.98 -6.16 13.06
C LEU A 44 19.39 -7.57 12.60
N SER A 45 19.00 -8.58 13.39
CA SER A 45 19.09 -9.97 12.97
C SER A 45 18.01 -10.31 11.91
N PRO A 46 18.16 -11.40 11.12
CA PRO A 46 17.15 -11.82 10.15
C PRO A 46 15.76 -12.01 10.76
N PHE A 47 15.69 -12.54 11.97
CA PHE A 47 14.43 -12.75 12.69
C PHE A 47 13.79 -11.41 13.12
N GLN A 48 14.59 -10.47 13.62
CA GLN A 48 14.11 -9.14 13.96
C GLN A 48 13.61 -8.38 12.72
N GLY A 49 14.34 -8.46 11.59
CA GLY A 49 13.90 -7.90 10.33
C GLY A 49 12.60 -8.52 9.83
N PHE A 50 12.48 -9.85 9.90
CA PHE A 50 11.24 -10.55 9.57
C PHE A 50 10.05 -10.03 10.39
N LEU A 51 10.20 -9.94 11.72
CA LEU A 51 9.13 -9.45 12.59
C LEU A 51 8.82 -7.97 12.34
N ALA A 52 9.83 -7.13 12.18
CA ALA A 52 9.64 -5.72 11.88
C ALA A 52 8.80 -5.53 10.60
N SER A 53 9.14 -6.26 9.55
CA SER A 53 8.41 -6.24 8.28
C SER A 53 7.01 -6.84 8.39
N LEU A 54 6.85 -7.92 9.15
CA LEU A 54 5.53 -8.53 9.36
C LEU A 54 4.56 -7.56 10.06
N PHE A 55 5.05 -6.78 11.04
CA PHE A 55 4.22 -5.88 11.82
C PHE A 55 4.12 -4.46 11.26
N ASN A 56 4.96 -4.06 10.33
CA ASN A 56 4.91 -2.73 9.73
C ASN A 56 4.43 -2.75 8.27
N ASN A 57 4.84 -3.73 7.48
CA ASN A 57 4.47 -3.95 6.06
C ASN A 57 4.36 -2.64 5.24
N ALA A 58 5.32 -1.73 5.38
CA ALA A 58 5.28 -0.40 4.81
C ALA A 58 6.68 0.09 4.44
N SER A 59 6.99 0.17 3.13
CA SER A 59 8.33 0.48 2.63
C SER A 59 8.92 1.77 3.21
N ALA A 60 8.17 2.87 3.17
CA ALA A 60 8.63 4.17 3.67
C ALA A 60 8.79 4.18 5.21
N GLY A 61 7.81 3.58 5.91
CA GLY A 61 7.84 3.47 7.37
C GLY A 61 9.01 2.61 7.87
N GLU A 62 9.25 1.46 7.22
CA GLU A 62 10.37 0.57 7.57
C GLU A 62 11.72 1.20 7.27
N TYR A 63 11.87 1.81 6.09
CA TYR A 63 13.12 2.49 5.75
C TYR A 63 13.46 3.58 6.76
N ALA A 64 12.46 4.41 7.12
CA ALA A 64 12.61 5.44 8.13
C ALA A 64 12.98 4.85 9.50
N ALA A 65 12.27 3.78 9.93
CA ALA A 65 12.54 3.10 11.19
C ALA A 65 13.97 2.51 11.22
N PHE A 66 14.38 1.78 10.19
CA PHE A 66 15.73 1.18 10.14
C PHE A 66 16.82 2.26 10.11
N THR A 67 16.60 3.36 9.41
CA THR A 67 17.55 4.49 9.39
C THR A 67 17.70 5.12 10.77
N LEU A 68 16.61 5.33 11.49
CA LEU A 68 16.62 5.90 12.83
C LEU A 68 17.22 4.94 13.86
N ILE A 69 16.96 3.63 13.75
CA ILE A 69 17.58 2.60 14.58
C ILE A 69 19.10 2.59 14.36
N ALA A 70 19.55 2.68 13.11
CA ALA A 70 20.98 2.77 12.78
C ALA A 70 21.64 4.04 13.37
N ALA A 71 20.88 5.13 13.52
CA ALA A 71 21.31 6.37 14.14
C ALA A 71 21.17 6.38 15.67
N ASN A 72 20.79 5.26 16.30
CA ASN A 72 20.51 5.13 17.75
C ASN A 72 19.47 6.13 18.26
N ALA A 73 18.46 6.44 17.44
CA ALA A 73 17.35 7.33 17.81
C ALA A 73 16.48 6.72 18.92
N GLY A 74 15.86 7.57 19.73
CA GLY A 74 14.94 7.11 20.78
C GLY A 74 13.67 6.49 20.22
N TYR A 75 13.09 5.53 20.93
CA TYR A 75 11.88 4.79 20.51
C TYR A 75 10.70 5.71 20.12
N LEU A 76 10.50 6.81 20.87
CA LEU A 76 9.44 7.77 20.58
C LEU A 76 9.66 8.45 19.23
N GLN A 77 10.90 8.81 18.90
CA GLN A 77 11.25 9.40 17.62
C GLN A 77 10.99 8.43 16.46
N VAL A 78 11.39 7.16 16.62
CA VAL A 78 11.10 6.11 15.64
C VAL A 78 9.60 5.97 15.44
N ALA A 79 8.82 5.89 16.52
CA ALA A 79 7.36 5.74 16.45
C ALA A 79 6.68 6.91 15.73
N ILE A 80 7.04 8.15 16.08
CA ILE A 80 6.46 9.35 15.45
C ILE A 80 6.78 9.43 13.96
N ILE A 81 8.02 9.21 13.58
CA ILE A 81 8.43 9.30 12.17
C ILE A 81 7.77 8.18 11.35
N THR A 82 7.71 6.96 11.90
CA THR A 82 7.02 5.83 11.25
C THR A 82 5.52 6.12 11.07
N LEU A 83 4.86 6.68 12.09
CA LEU A 83 3.46 7.08 12.02
C LEU A 83 3.22 8.14 10.92
N ILE A 84 4.07 9.16 10.86
CA ILE A 84 3.98 10.22 9.85
C ILE A 84 4.21 9.64 8.45
N ALA A 85 5.21 8.79 8.26
CA ALA A 85 5.50 8.16 6.98
C ALA A 85 4.32 7.31 6.46
N ASN A 86 3.56 6.70 7.38
CA ASN A 86 2.43 5.82 7.10
C ASN A 86 1.07 6.52 7.18
N ALA A 87 1.00 7.84 7.43
CA ALA A 87 -0.25 8.57 7.67
C ALA A 87 -1.26 8.45 6.51
N ARG A 88 -0.81 8.25 5.26
CA ARG A 88 -1.66 8.02 4.09
C ARG A 88 -2.57 6.78 4.23
N TYR A 89 -2.14 5.77 4.98
CA TYR A 89 -2.94 4.57 5.20
C TYR A 89 -4.22 4.83 5.99
N LEU A 90 -4.28 5.91 6.78
CA LEU A 90 -5.52 6.34 7.44
C LEU A 90 -6.58 6.71 6.40
N LEU A 91 -6.20 7.46 5.35
CA LEU A 91 -7.11 7.84 4.26
C LEU A 91 -7.59 6.62 3.47
N MET A 92 -6.69 5.68 3.18
CA MET A 92 -7.03 4.42 2.49
C MET A 92 -7.97 3.56 3.34
N SER A 93 -7.72 3.47 4.64
CA SER A 93 -8.58 2.73 5.57
C SER A 93 -9.98 3.33 5.64
N CYS A 94 -10.10 4.66 5.68
CA CYS A 94 -11.39 5.36 5.63
C CYS A 94 -12.13 5.08 4.32
N ALA A 95 -11.45 5.09 3.18
CA ALA A 95 -12.04 4.77 1.88
C ALA A 95 -12.52 3.31 1.79
N LEU A 96 -11.71 2.35 2.28
CA LEU A 96 -12.11 0.94 2.34
C LEU A 96 -13.29 0.72 3.28
N ALA A 97 -13.33 1.42 4.41
CA ALA A 97 -14.41 1.29 5.41
C ALA A 97 -15.79 1.58 4.80
N GLN A 98 -15.87 2.52 3.85
CA GLN A 98 -17.11 2.87 3.14
C GLN A 98 -17.54 1.82 2.11
N ARG A 99 -16.64 0.92 1.71
CA ARG A 99 -16.89 -0.14 0.73
C ARG A 99 -17.26 -1.48 1.37
N PHE A 100 -17.24 -1.59 2.69
CA PHE A 100 -17.75 -2.75 3.40
C PHE A 100 -19.25 -2.60 3.67
N SER A 101 -19.99 -3.70 3.47
CA SER A 101 -21.38 -3.77 3.91
C SER A 101 -21.52 -3.43 5.40
N PRO A 102 -22.59 -2.74 5.82
CA PRO A 102 -22.87 -2.47 7.25
C PRO A 102 -22.82 -3.74 8.11
N ASP A 103 -23.25 -4.88 7.58
CA ASP A 103 -23.27 -6.18 8.25
C ASP A 103 -21.89 -6.82 8.40
N THR A 104 -20.84 -6.25 7.80
CA THR A 104 -19.47 -6.82 7.88
C THR A 104 -18.93 -6.65 9.30
N PRO A 105 -18.59 -7.76 10.00
CA PRO A 105 -18.10 -7.71 11.38
C PRO A 105 -16.83 -6.85 11.50
N PHE A 106 -16.70 -6.16 12.62
CA PHE A 106 -15.55 -5.29 12.91
C PHE A 106 -14.21 -6.01 12.79
N PHE A 107 -14.16 -7.29 13.18
CA PHE A 107 -12.95 -8.10 13.09
C PHE A 107 -12.38 -8.19 11.65
N HIS A 108 -13.25 -8.34 10.65
CA HIS A 108 -12.81 -8.34 9.25
C HIS A 108 -12.26 -6.97 8.83
N ARG A 109 -12.90 -5.89 9.26
CA ARG A 109 -12.44 -4.52 8.98
C ARG A 109 -11.09 -4.24 9.63
N PHE A 110 -10.91 -4.70 10.87
CA PHE A 110 -9.65 -4.58 11.61
C PHE A 110 -8.51 -5.34 10.95
N LEU A 111 -8.72 -6.63 10.59
CA LEU A 111 -7.69 -7.45 9.96
C LEU A 111 -7.26 -6.92 8.59
N ILE A 112 -8.21 -6.39 7.81
CA ILE A 112 -7.86 -5.78 6.52
C ILE A 112 -7.14 -4.46 6.75
N GLY A 113 -7.61 -3.65 7.71
CA GLY A 113 -6.98 -2.38 8.07
C GLY A 113 -5.55 -2.52 8.58
N TYR A 114 -5.23 -3.66 9.21
CA TYR A 114 -3.88 -3.97 9.67
C TYR A 114 -2.85 -4.01 8.52
N ASP A 115 -3.21 -4.56 7.36
CA ASP A 115 -2.31 -4.76 6.23
C ASP A 115 -2.70 -3.92 5.00
N VAL A 116 -3.24 -2.73 5.22
CA VAL A 116 -3.52 -1.79 4.12
C VAL A 116 -2.22 -1.19 3.60
N THR A 117 -1.92 -1.53 2.35
CA THR A 117 -0.83 -0.93 1.59
C THR A 117 -1.38 -0.31 0.31
N ASP A 118 -0.56 0.48 -0.40
CA ASP A 118 -0.98 1.14 -1.65
C ASP A 118 -1.50 0.12 -2.68
N GLU A 119 -0.84 -1.01 -2.79
CA GLU A 119 -1.11 -2.06 -3.77
C GLU A 119 -2.34 -2.89 -3.39
N LEU A 120 -2.40 -3.34 -2.14
CA LEU A 120 -3.54 -4.09 -1.62
C LEU A 120 -4.81 -3.22 -1.62
N PHE A 121 -4.68 -1.94 -1.27
CA PHE A 121 -5.74 -0.96 -1.41
C PHE A 121 -6.19 -0.86 -2.87
N GLY A 122 -5.25 -0.68 -3.82
CA GLY A 122 -5.55 -0.50 -5.23
C GLY A 122 -6.36 -1.63 -5.83
N ILE A 123 -5.97 -2.88 -5.60
CA ILE A 123 -6.72 -4.05 -6.12
C ILE A 123 -8.04 -4.27 -5.39
N THR A 124 -8.11 -3.94 -4.10
CA THR A 124 -9.31 -4.12 -3.27
C THR A 124 -10.38 -3.10 -3.61
N ILE A 125 -10.03 -1.78 -3.63
CA ILE A 125 -10.99 -0.71 -3.87
C ILE A 125 -11.58 -0.76 -5.30
N ALA A 126 -10.86 -1.32 -6.26
CA ALA A 126 -11.28 -1.49 -7.64
C ALA A 126 -12.33 -2.61 -7.83
N ARG A 127 -12.63 -3.42 -6.81
CA ARG A 127 -13.66 -4.48 -6.91
C ARG A 127 -15.06 -3.86 -6.97
N PRO A 128 -15.95 -4.39 -7.82
CA PRO A 128 -17.33 -3.90 -7.90
C PRO A 128 -18.14 -4.33 -6.67
N GLY A 129 -19.16 -3.54 -6.30
CA GLY A 129 -20.10 -3.82 -5.21
C GLY A 129 -19.45 -3.78 -3.82
N TRP A 130 -20.10 -4.38 -2.83
CA TRP A 130 -19.57 -4.50 -1.48
C TRP A 130 -18.32 -5.39 -1.44
N LEU A 131 -17.31 -4.95 -0.67
CA LEU A 131 -16.06 -5.69 -0.54
C LEU A 131 -16.27 -6.99 0.24
N ASN A 132 -15.78 -8.09 -0.31
CA ASN A 132 -15.70 -9.36 0.40
C ASN A 132 -14.32 -9.50 1.05
N PRO A 133 -14.24 -9.58 2.40
CA PRO A 133 -12.98 -9.65 3.14
C PRO A 133 -12.03 -10.76 2.68
N TYR A 134 -12.57 -11.89 2.26
CA TYR A 134 -11.78 -13.05 1.85
C TYR A 134 -10.97 -12.83 0.57
N TYR A 135 -11.37 -11.87 -0.28
CA TYR A 135 -10.54 -11.46 -1.40
C TYR A 135 -9.23 -10.80 -0.90
N THR A 136 -9.36 -9.84 -0.01
CA THR A 136 -8.20 -9.14 0.54
C THR A 136 -7.31 -10.07 1.37
N TYR A 137 -7.89 -11.00 2.13
CA TYR A 137 -7.13 -12.03 2.83
C TYR A 137 -6.32 -12.90 1.87
N GLY A 138 -6.89 -13.27 0.71
CA GLY A 138 -6.15 -14.01 -0.31
C GLY A 138 -4.91 -13.25 -0.79
N ALA A 139 -5.03 -11.95 -1.03
CA ALA A 139 -3.91 -11.11 -1.44
C ALA A 139 -2.86 -10.94 -0.32
N ILE A 140 -3.30 -10.69 0.92
CA ILE A 140 -2.45 -10.57 2.11
C ILE A 140 -1.64 -11.85 2.34
N LEU A 141 -2.24 -13.04 2.19
CA LEU A 141 -1.56 -14.33 2.36
C LEU A 141 -0.36 -14.52 1.43
N VAL A 142 -0.28 -13.78 0.34
CA VAL A 142 0.87 -13.78 -0.57
C VAL A 142 1.79 -12.61 -0.28
N ALA A 143 1.22 -11.41 -0.14
CA ALA A 143 1.97 -10.17 -0.04
C ALA A 143 2.77 -10.06 1.26
N ALA A 144 2.14 -10.25 2.43
CA ALA A 144 2.80 -10.06 3.72
C ALA A 144 3.93 -11.08 4.00
N PRO A 145 3.77 -12.39 3.70
CA PRO A 145 4.90 -13.32 3.82
C PRO A 145 6.04 -12.99 2.84
N ALA A 146 5.72 -12.59 1.60
CA ALA A 146 6.74 -12.23 0.61
C ALA A 146 7.56 -11.01 1.09
N TRP A 147 6.90 -10.02 1.68
CA TRP A 147 7.55 -8.85 2.27
C TRP A 147 8.48 -9.23 3.41
N SER A 148 7.98 -9.96 4.40
CA SER A 148 8.75 -10.34 5.60
C SER A 148 9.93 -11.27 5.28
N ILE A 149 9.72 -12.25 4.39
CA ILE A 149 10.78 -13.17 3.93
C ILE A 149 11.82 -12.40 3.12
N GLY A 150 11.40 -11.47 2.26
CA GLY A 150 12.32 -10.64 1.49
C GLY A 150 13.27 -9.84 2.39
N THR A 151 12.76 -9.18 3.44
CA THR A 151 13.59 -8.47 4.42
C THR A 151 14.57 -9.40 5.12
N ALA A 152 14.11 -10.55 5.61
CA ALA A 152 14.97 -11.52 6.27
C ALA A 152 16.11 -12.01 5.36
N LEU A 153 15.78 -12.35 4.11
CA LEU A 153 16.76 -12.76 3.12
C LEU A 153 17.69 -11.62 2.70
N GLY A 154 17.19 -10.39 2.66
CA GLY A 154 18.02 -9.21 2.43
C GLY A 154 19.06 -8.96 3.51
N ILE A 155 18.72 -9.26 4.79
CA ILE A 155 19.67 -9.21 5.90
C ILE A 155 20.74 -10.32 5.74
N ILE A 156 20.34 -11.53 5.36
CA ILE A 156 21.25 -12.68 5.21
C ILE A 156 22.17 -12.48 4.01
N ALA A 157 21.61 -12.19 2.85
CA ALA A 157 22.30 -12.27 1.57
C ALA A 157 22.64 -10.90 0.95
N GLY A 158 22.25 -9.80 1.59
CA GLY A 158 22.40 -8.45 1.01
C GLY A 158 23.81 -8.03 0.64
N ASN A 159 24.85 -8.60 1.31
CA ASN A 159 26.25 -8.34 0.97
C ASN A 159 26.78 -9.26 -0.15
N LEU A 160 26.03 -10.28 -0.55
CA LEU A 160 26.42 -11.24 -1.58
C LEU A 160 25.97 -10.82 -2.97
N LEU A 161 24.96 -9.94 -3.05
CA LEU A 161 24.44 -9.47 -4.34
C LEU A 161 25.22 -8.25 -4.85
N PRO A 162 25.58 -8.27 -6.15
CA PRO A 162 26.14 -7.09 -6.78
C PRO A 162 25.12 -5.94 -6.80
N LEU A 163 25.60 -4.70 -6.66
CA LEU A 163 24.75 -3.48 -6.68
C LEU A 163 23.78 -3.42 -7.89
N ARG A 164 24.21 -3.94 -9.04
CA ARG A 164 23.34 -4.02 -10.24
C ARG A 164 22.12 -4.89 -10.04
N ALA A 165 22.25 -6.01 -9.33
CA ALA A 165 21.11 -6.89 -9.02
C ALA A 165 20.16 -6.22 -8.04
N VAL A 166 20.67 -5.55 -7.01
CA VAL A 166 19.86 -4.77 -6.05
C VAL A 166 19.10 -3.65 -6.75
N SER A 167 19.77 -2.92 -7.65
CA SER A 167 19.11 -1.86 -8.44
C SER A 167 18.02 -2.42 -9.36
N ALA A 168 18.25 -3.57 -10.00
CA ALA A 168 17.25 -4.21 -10.86
C ALA A 168 16.02 -4.65 -10.08
N LEU A 169 16.19 -5.19 -8.86
CA LEU A 169 15.09 -5.53 -7.96
C LEU A 169 14.27 -4.29 -7.56
N SER A 170 14.94 -3.17 -7.28
CA SER A 170 14.26 -1.91 -6.95
C SER A 170 13.43 -1.36 -8.12
N VAL A 171 13.85 -1.56 -9.36
CA VAL A 171 13.08 -1.15 -10.56
C VAL A 171 11.78 -1.97 -10.71
N ALA A 172 11.75 -3.21 -10.24
CA ALA A 172 10.55 -4.05 -10.29
C ALA A 172 9.35 -3.41 -9.53
N LEU A 173 9.61 -2.62 -8.47
CA LEU A 173 8.60 -1.85 -7.75
C LEU A 173 7.82 -0.92 -8.67
N TYR A 174 8.52 -0.18 -9.53
CA TYR A 174 7.85 0.75 -10.47
C TYR A 174 6.97 0.01 -11.47
N GLY A 175 7.42 -1.16 -11.93
CA GLY A 175 6.61 -2.03 -12.79
C GLY A 175 5.32 -2.50 -12.10
N MET A 176 5.41 -2.85 -10.83
CA MET A 176 4.26 -3.23 -10.01
C MET A 176 3.24 -2.07 -9.87
N PHE A 177 3.69 -0.86 -9.55
CA PHE A 177 2.80 0.31 -9.49
C PHE A 177 2.11 0.58 -10.82
N LEU A 178 2.83 0.49 -11.93
CA LEU A 178 2.23 0.64 -13.27
C LEU A 178 1.18 -0.44 -13.54
N ALA A 179 1.42 -1.68 -13.14
CA ALA A 179 0.46 -2.77 -13.30
C ALA A 179 -0.86 -2.53 -12.53
N ILE A 180 -0.81 -1.81 -11.40
CA ILE A 180 -1.99 -1.46 -10.60
C ILE A 180 -2.70 -0.23 -11.15
N ILE A 181 -1.97 0.79 -11.59
CA ILE A 181 -2.52 2.09 -12.01
C ILE A 181 -3.12 2.03 -13.42
N ILE A 182 -2.49 1.31 -14.35
CA ILE A 182 -2.90 1.29 -15.76
C ILE A 182 -4.32 0.74 -15.98
N PRO A 183 -4.76 -0.39 -15.38
CA PRO A 183 -6.09 -0.93 -15.63
C PRO A 183 -7.23 0.02 -15.23
N PRO A 184 -7.25 0.65 -14.05
CA PRO A 184 -8.26 1.65 -13.70
C PRO A 184 -8.22 2.89 -14.61
N ALA A 185 -7.02 3.38 -14.93
CA ALA A 185 -6.83 4.53 -15.81
C ALA A 185 -7.36 4.28 -17.24
N ARG A 186 -7.25 3.05 -17.76
CA ARG A 186 -7.84 2.67 -19.06
C ARG A 186 -9.37 2.64 -19.03
N LYS A 187 -9.98 2.36 -17.88
CA LYS A 187 -11.44 2.27 -17.74
C LYS A 187 -12.10 3.62 -17.48
N SER A 188 -11.40 4.58 -16.91
CA SER A 188 -11.94 5.90 -16.54
C SER A 188 -11.01 7.03 -16.95
N ARG A 189 -11.52 7.93 -17.79
CA ARG A 189 -10.80 9.15 -18.21
C ARG A 189 -10.51 10.07 -17.02
N VAL A 190 -11.40 10.10 -16.03
CA VAL A 190 -11.20 10.88 -14.79
C VAL A 190 -10.00 10.33 -14.02
N VAL A 191 -9.94 9.01 -13.80
CA VAL A 191 -8.81 8.38 -13.13
C VAL A 191 -7.51 8.62 -13.91
N ALA A 192 -7.54 8.48 -15.24
CA ALA A 192 -6.35 8.75 -16.07
C ALA A 192 -5.88 10.21 -15.93
N GLY A 193 -6.82 11.16 -15.92
CA GLY A 193 -6.52 12.58 -15.71
C GLY A 193 -5.92 12.85 -14.33
N LEU A 194 -6.51 12.30 -13.26
CA LEU A 194 -6.00 12.44 -11.90
C LEU A 194 -4.60 11.83 -11.74
N VAL A 195 -4.34 10.68 -12.36
CA VAL A 195 -3.01 10.06 -12.40
C VAL A 195 -2.01 10.96 -13.10
N ALA A 196 -2.33 11.48 -14.28
CA ALA A 196 -1.45 12.39 -15.03
C ALA A 196 -1.14 13.67 -14.22
N VAL A 197 -2.16 14.28 -13.61
CA VAL A 197 -2.02 15.46 -12.75
C VAL A 197 -1.14 15.14 -11.54
N SER A 198 -1.30 13.96 -10.92
CA SER A 198 -0.49 13.52 -9.77
C SER A 198 0.98 13.42 -10.12
N PHE A 199 1.31 12.80 -11.26
CA PHE A 199 2.69 12.72 -11.75
C PHE A 199 3.28 14.12 -12.03
N PHE A 200 2.52 14.97 -12.71
CA PHE A 200 2.95 16.31 -13.08
C PHE A 200 3.20 17.18 -11.83
N LEU A 201 2.26 17.20 -10.88
CA LEU A 201 2.41 17.95 -9.64
C LEU A 201 3.54 17.41 -8.77
N SER A 202 3.68 16.08 -8.66
CA SER A 202 4.79 15.46 -7.93
C SER A 202 6.15 15.87 -8.51
N PHE A 203 6.25 15.90 -9.83
CA PHE A 203 7.46 16.35 -10.53
C PHE A 203 7.74 17.83 -10.25
N ILE A 204 6.75 18.71 -10.41
CA ILE A 204 6.92 20.14 -10.12
C ILE A 204 7.33 20.38 -8.66
N CYS A 205 6.65 19.73 -7.71
CA CYS A 205 6.94 19.88 -6.29
C CYS A 205 8.37 19.45 -5.91
N SER A 206 9.01 18.60 -6.71
CA SER A 206 10.40 18.20 -6.50
C SER A 206 11.41 19.32 -6.82
N TYR A 207 11.02 20.29 -7.63
CA TYR A 207 11.88 21.39 -8.06
C TYR A 207 11.49 22.75 -7.46
N LEU A 208 10.32 22.90 -6.85
CA LEU A 208 9.88 24.18 -6.29
C LEU A 208 10.68 24.52 -5.02
N PRO A 209 11.32 25.69 -4.96
CA PRO A 209 11.97 26.16 -3.75
C PRO A 209 10.97 26.24 -2.57
N GLY A 210 11.35 25.72 -1.41
CA GLY A 210 10.49 25.63 -0.23
C GLY A 210 9.70 24.32 -0.12
N ILE A 211 9.14 23.78 -1.21
CA ILE A 211 8.45 22.47 -1.19
C ILE A 211 9.47 21.33 -1.33
N SER A 212 10.53 21.54 -2.08
CA SER A 212 11.62 20.55 -2.24
C SER A 212 12.37 20.25 -0.94
N THR A 213 12.28 21.13 0.08
CA THR A 213 12.85 20.91 1.40
C THR A 213 12.02 19.97 2.28
N LEU A 214 10.76 19.74 1.92
CA LEU A 214 9.90 18.79 2.61
C LEU A 214 10.34 17.35 2.30
N SER A 215 10.16 16.46 3.28
CA SER A 215 10.42 15.04 3.05
C SER A 215 9.48 14.47 1.97
N ASP A 216 9.94 13.44 1.25
CA ASP A 216 9.14 12.78 0.21
C ASP A 216 7.80 12.28 0.74
N GLY A 217 7.76 11.76 1.97
CA GLY A 217 6.53 11.33 2.63
C GLY A 217 5.55 12.48 2.85
N THR A 218 6.01 13.63 3.34
CA THR A 218 5.16 14.81 3.57
C THR A 218 4.59 15.35 2.26
N ARG A 219 5.41 15.44 1.21
CA ARG A 219 4.94 15.83 -0.13
C ARG A 219 3.87 14.89 -0.66
N THR A 220 4.09 13.58 -0.52
CA THR A 220 3.12 12.56 -0.95
C THR A 220 1.79 12.72 -0.22
N ILE A 221 1.80 12.90 1.10
CA ILE A 221 0.57 13.10 1.89
C ILE A 221 -0.17 14.35 1.42
N LEU A 222 0.53 15.49 1.31
CA LEU A 222 -0.09 16.74 0.87
C LEU A 222 -0.72 16.63 -0.52
N LEU A 223 0.01 16.07 -1.49
CA LEU A 223 -0.50 15.86 -2.85
C LEU A 223 -1.67 14.90 -2.85
N THR A 224 -1.62 13.82 -2.09
CA THR A 224 -2.72 12.84 -2.00
C THR A 224 -3.99 13.51 -1.47
N VAL A 225 -3.90 14.26 -0.38
CA VAL A 225 -5.06 14.96 0.19
C VAL A 225 -5.62 15.98 -0.80
N LEU A 226 -4.78 16.85 -1.37
CA LEU A 226 -5.22 17.90 -2.28
C LEU A 226 -5.87 17.33 -3.54
N ILE A 227 -5.24 16.35 -4.20
CA ILE A 227 -5.75 15.76 -5.44
C ILE A 227 -7.01 14.93 -5.17
N SER A 228 -7.05 14.18 -4.07
CA SER A 228 -8.23 13.40 -3.70
C SER A 228 -9.41 14.27 -3.35
N CYS A 229 -9.22 15.36 -2.58
CA CYS A 229 -10.27 16.32 -2.29
C CYS A 229 -10.77 17.02 -3.56
N ALA A 230 -9.86 17.48 -4.42
CA ALA A 230 -10.23 18.09 -5.69
C ALA A 230 -10.99 17.10 -6.59
N GLY A 231 -10.53 15.86 -6.69
CA GLY A 231 -11.19 14.80 -7.44
C GLY A 231 -12.59 14.48 -6.90
N ALA A 232 -12.76 14.41 -5.59
CA ALA A 232 -14.06 14.14 -4.96
C ALA A 232 -15.07 15.28 -5.21
N VAL A 233 -14.62 16.54 -5.17
CA VAL A 233 -15.49 17.71 -5.40
C VAL A 233 -15.84 17.88 -6.88
N LEU A 234 -14.85 17.71 -7.77
CA LEU A 234 -15.05 17.94 -9.21
C LEU A 234 -15.73 16.76 -9.91
N PHE A 235 -15.57 15.54 -9.41
CA PHE A 235 -16.07 14.31 -10.02
C PHE A 235 -16.77 13.42 -8.97
N PRO A 236 -17.86 13.88 -8.33
CA PRO A 236 -18.57 13.09 -7.34
C PRO A 236 -19.09 11.80 -7.98
N VAL A 237 -18.84 10.67 -7.31
CA VAL A 237 -19.41 9.37 -7.70
C VAL A 237 -20.80 9.29 -7.11
N LYS A 238 -21.84 9.14 -7.95
CA LYS A 238 -23.21 8.91 -7.49
C LYS A 238 -23.28 7.57 -6.78
N THR A 239 -23.81 7.55 -5.57
CA THR A 239 -24.09 6.32 -4.81
C THR A 239 -25.21 5.52 -5.49
N GLU A 240 -25.21 4.19 -5.37
CA GLU A 240 -26.25 3.32 -5.97
C GLU A 240 -27.67 3.66 -5.45
N GLU A 241 -27.79 4.26 -4.26
CA GLU A 241 -29.05 4.75 -3.70
C GLU A 241 -29.65 5.91 -4.52
N GLU A 242 -28.85 6.81 -5.05
CA GLU A 242 -29.28 7.96 -5.85
C GLU A 242 -29.76 7.53 -7.26
N ASN A 243 -29.32 6.36 -7.74
CA ASN A 243 -29.77 5.78 -9.01
C ASN A 243 -31.07 4.97 -8.85
N ALA A 244 -31.46 4.58 -7.64
CA ALA A 244 -32.72 3.88 -7.37
C ALA A 244 -33.91 4.83 -7.29
N ASP A 245 -33.69 6.09 -6.94
CA ASP A 245 -34.75 7.11 -6.84
C ASP A 245 -35.09 7.78 -8.19
N VAL A 246 -34.39 7.43 -9.29
CA VAL A 246 -34.60 7.98 -10.64
C VAL A 246 -35.25 6.97 -11.61
N GLN A 247 -35.58 5.77 -11.14
CA GLN A 247 -36.39 4.77 -11.88
C GLN A 247 -37.76 4.58 -11.24
#